data_0dd4868be320e9400062a98a593d6cfc
#
_entry.id   0dd4868be320e9400062a98a593d6cfc
#
_cell.length_a   1.000
_cell.length_b   1.000
_cell.length_c   1.000
_cell.angle_alpha   90.00
_cell.angle_beta   90.00
_cell.angle_gamma   90.00
#
_symmetry.space_group_name_H-M   'P 1'
#
loop_
_entity.id
_entity.type
_entity.pdbx_description
1 polymer ?
#
loop_
_entity_poly.entity_id
_entity_poly.type
_entity_poly.pdbx_seq_one_letter_code
_entity_poly.pdbx_strand_id
1 'polypeptide(L)'
;MSTKLFVGSLPWSVTDQSLQETFETHGTVVSAKVIMDRESGRSRGFGFIEMENASDADNAIKALNNSELSGRNIVVNEAKPRD
;
A
#
# COMPACT_ATOMS: atom_id res chain seq x y z
N MET A 1 -14.06 -11.73 -0.32
CA MET A 1 -14.16 -10.35 -0.83
C MET A 1 -12.87 -9.62 -0.57
N SER A 2 -12.41 -8.85 -1.53
CA SER A 2 -11.16 -8.12 -1.37
C SER A 2 -11.37 -6.82 -0.60
N THR A 3 -10.30 -6.36 0.03
CA THR A 3 -10.28 -5.11 0.77
C THR A 3 -9.17 -4.24 0.21
N LYS A 4 -9.51 -3.00 -0.11
CA LYS A 4 -8.55 -2.06 -0.66
C LYS A 4 -7.97 -1.19 0.43
N LEU A 5 -6.64 -1.03 0.42
CA LEU A 5 -5.91 -0.23 1.39
C LEU A 5 -5.26 0.96 0.71
N PHE A 6 -5.27 2.10 1.40
CA PHE A 6 -4.51 3.27 1.00
C PHE A 6 -3.17 3.25 1.73
N VAL A 7 -2.09 3.46 0.99
CA VAL A 7 -0.74 3.53 1.56
C VAL A 7 -0.13 4.88 1.20
N GLY A 8 0.12 5.69 2.21
CA GLY A 8 0.65 7.03 2.02
C GLY A 8 2.07 7.19 2.56
N SER A 9 2.65 8.34 2.31
CA SER A 9 4.03 8.68 2.73
C SER A 9 5.05 7.70 2.19
N LEU A 10 4.83 7.19 0.99
CA LEU A 10 5.76 6.24 0.36
C LEU A 10 7.03 6.95 -0.12
N PRO A 11 8.21 6.34 0.09
CA PRO A 11 9.41 6.83 -0.59
C PRO A 11 9.22 6.74 -2.10
N TRP A 12 9.78 7.70 -2.82
CA TRP A 12 9.65 7.71 -4.28
C TRP A 12 10.33 6.52 -4.96
N SER A 13 11.20 5.82 -4.25
CA SER A 13 11.89 4.63 -4.77
C SER A 13 11.04 3.37 -4.72
N VAL A 14 9.89 3.41 -4.02
CA VAL A 14 9.02 2.23 -3.90
C VAL A 14 8.29 1.99 -5.22
N THR A 15 8.35 0.74 -5.70
CA THR A 15 7.66 0.33 -6.93
C THR A 15 6.42 -0.49 -6.59
N ASP A 16 5.60 -0.76 -7.61
CA ASP A 16 4.44 -1.64 -7.45
C ASP A 16 4.87 -2.99 -6.88
N GLN A 17 5.97 -3.55 -7.41
CA GLN A 17 6.45 -4.85 -6.97
C GLN A 17 6.94 -4.83 -5.52
N SER A 18 7.70 -3.82 -5.13
CA SER A 18 8.19 -3.76 -3.75
C SER A 18 7.06 -3.53 -2.77
N LEU A 19 6.06 -2.74 -3.16
CA LEU A 19 4.87 -2.54 -2.34
C LEU A 19 4.09 -3.84 -2.18
N GLN A 20 3.90 -4.59 -3.26
CA GLN A 20 3.25 -5.89 -3.22
C GLN A 20 3.97 -6.84 -2.29
N GLU A 21 5.29 -6.96 -2.42
CA GLU A 21 6.09 -7.87 -1.58
C GLU A 21 5.99 -7.52 -0.10
N THR A 22 5.95 -6.23 0.21
CA THR A 22 5.81 -5.79 1.59
C THR A 22 4.49 -6.27 2.20
N PHE A 23 3.41 -6.19 1.44
CA PHE A 23 2.09 -6.59 1.95
C PHE A 23 1.86 -8.09 1.86
N GLU A 24 2.56 -8.80 0.97
CA GLU A 24 2.41 -10.26 0.85
C GLU A 24 2.89 -11.01 2.08
N THR A 25 3.71 -10.40 2.90
CA THR A 25 4.12 -11.02 4.16
C THR A 25 2.94 -11.13 5.14
N HIS A 26 1.85 -10.41 4.89
CA HIS A 26 0.69 -10.40 5.78
C HIS A 26 -0.54 -11.07 5.18
N GLY A 27 -0.47 -11.46 3.90
CA GLY A 27 -1.59 -12.14 3.25
C GLY A 27 -1.52 -12.02 1.74
N THR A 28 -2.49 -12.62 1.07
CA THR A 28 -2.53 -12.62 -0.39
C THR A 28 -2.89 -11.23 -0.93
N VAL A 29 -2.03 -10.69 -1.78
CA VAL A 29 -2.25 -9.41 -2.44
C VAL A 29 -2.85 -9.67 -3.83
N VAL A 30 -4.01 -9.08 -4.11
CA VAL A 30 -4.68 -9.17 -5.40
C VAL A 30 -4.05 -8.20 -6.38
N SER A 31 -3.79 -6.97 -5.93
CA SER A 31 -3.14 -5.97 -6.77
C SER A 31 -2.40 -4.96 -5.92
N ALA A 32 -1.41 -4.32 -6.52
CA ALA A 32 -0.62 -3.28 -5.88
C ALA A 32 -0.29 -2.23 -6.92
N LYS A 33 -0.50 -0.96 -6.58
CA LYS A 33 -0.21 0.12 -7.51
C LYS A 33 0.27 1.37 -6.78
N VAL A 34 1.43 1.86 -7.19
CA VAL A 34 1.94 3.15 -6.75
C VAL A 34 1.48 4.19 -7.76
N ILE A 35 0.92 5.29 -7.26
CA ILE A 35 0.42 6.34 -8.15
C ILE A 35 1.59 7.21 -8.59
N MET A 36 1.73 7.35 -9.90
CA MET A 36 2.82 8.12 -10.49
C MET A 36 2.32 9.43 -11.06
N ASP A 37 3.17 10.44 -11.00
CA ASP A 37 2.90 11.73 -11.64
C ASP A 37 3.14 11.59 -13.14
N ARG A 38 2.18 11.99 -13.95
CA ARG A 38 2.27 11.87 -15.40
C ARG A 38 3.34 12.76 -16.00
N GLU A 39 3.56 13.92 -15.42
CA GLU A 39 4.50 14.88 -15.97
C GLU A 39 5.94 14.54 -15.62
N SER A 40 6.21 14.19 -14.36
CA SER A 40 7.57 13.94 -13.92
C SER A 40 7.96 12.46 -13.97
N GLY A 41 6.97 11.56 -14.02
CA GLY A 41 7.22 10.13 -13.96
C GLY A 41 7.62 9.63 -12.57
N ARG A 42 7.48 10.47 -11.56
CA ARG A 42 7.86 10.13 -10.18
C ARG A 42 6.64 9.70 -9.38
N SER A 43 6.89 8.90 -8.34
CA SER A 43 5.85 8.51 -7.42
C SER A 43 5.28 9.74 -6.72
N ARG A 44 3.97 9.79 -6.58
CA ARG A 44 3.29 10.86 -5.85
C ARG A 44 3.32 10.66 -4.34
N GLY A 45 3.99 9.60 -3.89
CA GLY A 45 4.14 9.32 -2.47
C GLY A 45 2.99 8.53 -1.87
N PHE A 46 2.11 7.95 -2.70
CA PHE A 46 1.03 7.10 -2.20
C PHE A 46 0.67 6.04 -3.24
N GLY A 47 -0.03 5.03 -2.77
CA GLY A 47 -0.47 3.94 -3.63
C GLY A 47 -1.64 3.21 -3.01
N PHE A 48 -2.08 2.16 -3.69
CA PHE A 48 -3.19 1.32 -3.24
C PHE A 48 -2.79 -0.14 -3.27
N ILE A 49 -3.26 -0.87 -2.28
CA ILE A 49 -3.12 -2.32 -2.21
C ILE A 49 -4.51 -2.91 -2.10
N GLU A 50 -4.76 -3.98 -2.87
CA GLU A 50 -5.98 -4.74 -2.70
C GLU A 50 -5.60 -6.12 -2.18
N MET A 51 -6.14 -6.50 -1.01
CA MET A 51 -5.86 -7.79 -0.39
C MET A 51 -7.09 -8.67 -0.47
N GLU A 52 -6.88 -9.97 -0.63
CA GLU A 52 -7.97 -10.92 -0.83
C GLU A 52 -8.86 -11.04 0.39
N ASN A 53 -8.26 -11.05 1.59
CA ASN A 53 -8.99 -11.25 2.84
C ASN A 53 -8.99 -10.00 3.70
N ALA A 54 -10.17 -9.64 4.23
CA ALA A 54 -10.30 -8.47 5.07
C ALA A 54 -9.50 -8.61 6.38
N SER A 55 -9.44 -9.82 6.94
CA SER A 55 -8.66 -10.04 8.16
C SER A 55 -7.17 -9.83 7.93
N ASP A 56 -6.66 -10.26 6.78
CA ASP A 56 -5.26 -10.03 6.43
C ASP A 56 -4.99 -8.54 6.19
N ALA A 57 -5.96 -7.85 5.59
CA ALA A 57 -5.86 -6.40 5.39
C ALA A 57 -5.77 -5.67 6.72
N ASP A 58 -6.61 -6.04 7.70
CA ASP A 58 -6.55 -5.47 9.05
C ASP A 58 -5.19 -5.71 9.69
N ASN A 59 -4.67 -6.92 9.57
CA ASN A 59 -3.37 -7.26 10.13
C ASN A 59 -2.26 -6.45 9.48
N ALA A 60 -2.34 -6.27 8.16
CA ALA A 60 -1.36 -5.46 7.44
C ALA A 60 -1.39 -4.00 7.89
N ILE A 61 -2.59 -3.44 8.10
CA ILE A 61 -2.72 -2.07 8.61
C ILE A 61 -2.02 -1.96 9.97
N LYS A 62 -2.33 -2.87 10.88
CA LYS A 62 -1.77 -2.83 12.23
C LYS A 62 -0.25 -2.99 12.24
N ALA A 63 0.26 -3.84 11.35
CA ALA A 63 1.70 -4.13 11.32
C ALA A 63 2.49 -3.05 10.59
N LEU A 64 1.93 -2.48 9.53
CA LEU A 64 2.66 -1.61 8.62
C LEU A 64 2.40 -0.12 8.82
N ASN A 65 1.27 0.24 9.41
CA ASN A 65 0.99 1.65 9.67
C ASN A 65 2.05 2.23 10.61
N ASN A 66 2.67 3.33 10.21
CA ASN A 66 3.77 3.96 10.93
C ASN A 66 5.05 3.12 10.98
N SER A 67 5.14 2.08 10.16
CA SER A 67 6.39 1.32 10.06
C SER A 67 7.32 1.98 9.05
N GLU A 68 8.62 1.71 9.20
CA GLU A 68 9.60 2.25 8.29
C GLU A 68 9.73 1.38 7.05
N LEU A 69 9.61 2.01 5.88
CA LEU A 69 9.84 1.36 4.60
C LEU A 69 10.85 2.21 3.83
N SER A 70 12.01 1.62 3.53
CA SER A 70 13.09 2.31 2.80
C SER A 70 13.46 3.65 3.43
N GLY A 71 13.48 3.73 4.76
CA GLY A 71 13.88 4.90 5.51
C GLY A 71 12.79 5.91 5.78
N ARG A 72 11.55 5.59 5.46
CA ARG A 72 10.44 6.52 5.65
C ARG A 72 9.25 5.81 6.29
N ASN A 73 8.65 6.46 7.28
CA ASN A 73 7.46 5.89 7.92
C ASN A 73 6.25 6.03 7.01
N ILE A 74 5.62 4.91 6.70
CA ILE A 74 4.45 4.91 5.82
C ILE A 74 3.16 4.93 6.63
N VAL A 75 2.09 5.37 5.97
CA VAL A 75 0.75 5.40 6.55
C VAL A 75 -0.11 4.39 5.80
N VAL A 76 -0.77 3.50 6.54
CA VAL A 76 -1.63 2.48 5.94
C VAL A 76 -3.02 2.59 6.55
N ASN A 77 -4.03 2.76 5.71
CA ASN A 77 -5.41 2.85 6.13
C ASN A 77 -6.30 2.12 5.13
N GLU A 78 -7.49 1.74 5.59
CA GLU A 78 -8.47 1.16 4.68
C GLU A 78 -8.97 2.23 3.72
N ALA A 79 -8.94 1.92 2.42
CA ALA A 79 -9.47 2.81 1.41
C ALA A 79 -10.96 2.48 1.23
N LYS A 80 -11.81 3.30 1.80
CA LYS A 80 -13.24 3.07 1.71
C LYS A 80 -13.77 3.51 0.36
N PRO A 81 -14.62 2.69 -0.27
CA PRO A 81 -15.23 3.11 -1.52
C PRO A 81 -16.14 4.31 -1.27
N ARG A 82 -16.23 5.16 -2.26
CA ARG A 82 -17.19 6.25 -2.22
C ARG A 82 -18.54 5.73 -2.66
N ASP A 83 -19.51 6.03 -1.88
CA ASP A 83 -20.90 5.73 -2.25
C ASP A 83 -21.52 6.90 -2.99
#